data_90f1b06946520d81b6bae3c69a47d7a8
#
_entry.id   90f1b06946520d81b6bae3c69a47d7a8
#
_cell.length_a   1.000
_cell.length_b   1.000
_cell.length_c   1.000
_cell.angle_alpha   90.00
_cell.angle_beta   90.00
_cell.angle_gamma   90.00
#
_symmetry.space_group_name_H-M   'P 1'
#
loop_
_entity.id
_entity.type
_entity.pdbx_description
1 polymer ?
#
loop_
_entity_poly.entity_id
_entity_poly.type
_entity_poly.pdbx_seq_one_letter_code
_entity_poly.pdbx_strand_id
1 'polypeptide(L)'
;MIKTPFLAVDGIIKLYDEKENFRGIVLIERLNRPLGMAIPGGFVDIGETVENAVVREMKEETSLDVTIEKLLGVYSDPARDERFHTASIVYVCKAYGEPLAQDDAKEVYVYKKDEIPLEKLVFDHKKIILDFLETL
;
A
#
# COMPACT_ATOMS: atom_id res chain seq x y z
N MET A 1 15.38 24.71 12.71
CA MET A 1 14.28 23.97 12.06
C MET A 1 14.65 22.49 11.99
N ILE A 2 13.74 21.64 12.43
CA ILE A 2 13.95 20.19 12.37
C ILE A 2 13.66 19.71 10.93
N LYS A 3 14.57 18.93 10.37
CA LYS A 3 14.41 18.32 9.06
C LYS A 3 14.38 16.81 9.22
N THR A 4 13.31 16.18 8.76
CA THR A 4 13.11 14.73 8.84
C THR A 4 12.61 14.20 7.50
N PRO A 5 12.78 12.89 7.24
CA PRO A 5 12.09 12.28 6.11
C PRO A 5 10.58 12.44 6.25
N PHE A 6 9.88 12.41 5.13
CA PHE A 6 8.42 12.34 5.15
C PHE A 6 7.98 10.97 5.67
N LEU A 7 6.93 10.94 6.47
CA LEU A 7 6.39 9.69 7.00
C LEU A 7 5.20 9.25 6.17
N ALA A 8 5.28 8.03 5.64
CA ALA A 8 4.24 7.43 4.82
C ALA A 8 3.76 6.12 5.43
N VAL A 9 2.61 5.67 4.96
CA VAL A 9 2.07 4.33 5.25
C VAL A 9 1.68 3.69 3.95
N ASP A 10 1.83 2.38 3.87
CA ASP A 10 1.36 1.56 2.76
C ASP A 10 0.64 0.34 3.31
N GLY A 11 -0.39 -0.12 2.62
CA GLY A 11 -1.17 -1.27 3.06
C GLY A 11 -1.18 -2.37 2.01
N ILE A 12 -0.71 -3.55 2.39
CA ILE A 12 -0.88 -4.75 1.60
C ILE A 12 -2.23 -5.34 1.97
N ILE A 13 -3.22 -5.15 1.10
CA ILE A 13 -4.58 -5.57 1.37
C ILE A 13 -4.81 -6.97 0.83
N LYS A 14 -5.07 -7.91 1.73
CA LYS A 14 -5.55 -9.25 1.37
C LYS A 14 -7.06 -9.15 1.23
N LEU A 15 -7.55 -9.25 0.00
CA LEU A 15 -8.97 -9.11 -0.30
C LEU A 15 -9.65 -10.47 -0.33
N TYR A 16 -10.81 -10.54 0.32
CA TYR A 16 -11.63 -11.75 0.41
C TYR A 16 -13.04 -11.47 -0.13
N ASP A 17 -13.70 -12.52 -0.62
CA ASP A 17 -15.11 -12.42 -0.97
C ASP A 17 -15.99 -12.64 0.26
N GLU A 18 -17.30 -12.54 0.09
CA GLU A 18 -18.27 -12.68 1.17
C GLU A 18 -18.28 -14.08 1.81
N LYS A 19 -17.74 -15.07 1.11
CA LYS A 19 -17.64 -16.45 1.58
C LYS A 19 -16.28 -16.77 2.18
N GLU A 20 -15.48 -15.75 2.49
CA GLU A 20 -14.13 -15.88 3.06
C GLU A 20 -13.12 -16.52 2.10
N ASN A 21 -13.37 -16.48 0.78
CA ASN A 21 -12.41 -16.96 -0.20
C ASN A 21 -11.44 -15.84 -0.55
N PHE A 22 -10.16 -16.15 -0.53
CA PHE A 22 -9.12 -15.19 -0.89
C PHE A 22 -9.21 -14.85 -2.38
N ARG A 23 -9.32 -13.56 -2.69
CA ARG A 23 -9.39 -13.05 -4.05
C ARG A 23 -8.03 -12.59 -4.58
N GLY A 24 -7.19 -12.05 -3.72
CA GLY A 24 -5.88 -11.55 -4.12
C GLY A 24 -5.42 -10.34 -3.33
N ILE A 25 -4.35 -9.74 -3.82
CA ILE A 25 -3.72 -8.54 -3.25
C ILE A 25 -4.12 -7.33 -4.09
N VAL A 26 -4.47 -6.24 -3.41
CA VAL A 26 -4.92 -5.01 -4.07
C VAL A 26 -3.73 -4.13 -4.40
N LEU A 27 -3.60 -3.76 -5.67
CA LEU A 27 -2.61 -2.80 -6.13
C LEU A 27 -3.31 -1.68 -6.88
N ILE A 28 -2.65 -0.52 -6.99
CA ILE A 28 -3.17 0.61 -7.75
C ILE A 28 -2.23 0.92 -8.92
N GLU A 29 -2.80 1.52 -9.96
CA GLU A 29 -2.04 2.20 -11.00
C GLU A 29 -1.97 3.67 -10.60
N ARG A 30 -0.77 4.23 -10.56
CA ARG A 30 -0.58 5.60 -10.11
C ARG A 30 -1.02 6.61 -11.17
N LEU A 31 -1.73 7.63 -10.72
CA LEU A 31 -2.13 8.76 -11.58
C LEU A 31 -0.97 9.73 -11.78
N ASN A 32 -0.13 9.92 -10.76
CA ASN A 32 0.97 10.88 -10.74
C ASN A 32 2.32 10.16 -10.73
N ARG A 33 3.38 10.89 -11.12
CA ARG A 33 4.74 10.34 -11.15
C ARG A 33 5.25 9.97 -9.75
N PRO A 34 6.02 8.89 -9.62
CA PRO A 34 6.39 7.95 -10.68
C PRO A 34 5.19 7.12 -11.15
N LEU A 35 5.05 6.98 -12.47
CA LEU A 35 3.97 6.20 -13.07
C LEU A 35 4.29 4.72 -13.00
N GLY A 36 3.25 3.91 -12.78
CA GLY A 36 3.37 2.46 -12.68
C GLY A 36 2.42 1.92 -11.63
N MET A 37 2.67 0.69 -11.22
CA MET A 37 1.87 0.00 -10.21
C MET A 37 2.46 0.23 -8.83
N ALA A 38 1.61 0.27 -7.82
CA ALA A 38 2.04 0.50 -6.45
C ALA A 38 1.12 -0.17 -5.44
N ILE A 39 1.67 -0.44 -4.27
CA ILE A 39 0.89 -0.73 -3.07
C ILE A 39 0.15 0.57 -2.71
N PRO A 40 -1.15 0.54 -2.43
CA PRO A 40 -1.85 1.76 -2.02
C PRO A 40 -1.28 2.31 -0.72
N GLY A 41 -1.18 3.63 -0.62
CA GLY A 41 -0.63 4.30 0.55
C GLY A 41 -0.56 5.79 0.37
N GLY A 42 -0.02 6.48 1.34
CA GLY A 42 0.13 7.92 1.33
C GLY A 42 0.78 8.44 2.59
N PHE A 43 0.76 9.75 2.75
CA PHE A 43 1.44 10.40 3.87
C PHE A 43 0.57 10.44 5.13
N VAL A 44 1.26 10.35 6.26
CA VAL A 44 0.63 10.50 7.57
C VAL A 44 0.44 12.00 7.83
N ASP A 45 -0.77 12.37 8.27
CA ASP A 45 -1.06 13.74 8.64
C ASP A 45 -0.56 14.03 10.05
N ILE A 46 -0.17 15.28 10.29
CA ILE A 46 0.21 15.73 11.64
C ILE A 46 -0.97 15.48 12.58
N GLY A 47 -0.71 14.83 13.71
CA GLY A 47 -1.73 14.51 14.70
C GLY A 47 -2.43 13.16 14.47
N GLU A 48 -2.05 12.44 13.42
CA GLU A 48 -2.65 11.16 13.07
C GLU A 48 -1.69 10.02 13.47
N THR A 49 -2.22 8.92 14.01
CA THR A 49 -1.40 7.72 14.22
C THR A 49 -1.17 7.02 12.88
N VAL A 50 -0.09 6.25 12.78
CA VAL A 50 0.19 5.50 11.55
C VAL A 50 -0.89 4.44 11.27
N GLU A 51 -1.48 3.86 12.32
CA GLU A 51 -2.59 2.92 12.18
C GLU A 51 -3.83 3.59 11.57
N ASN A 52 -4.20 4.75 12.08
CA ASN A 52 -5.33 5.50 11.52
C ASN A 52 -5.02 5.98 10.10
N ALA A 53 -3.78 6.35 9.84
CA ALA A 53 -3.35 6.81 8.51
C ALA A 53 -3.51 5.72 7.45
N VAL A 54 -3.08 4.49 7.74
CA VAL A 54 -3.20 3.42 6.74
C VAL A 54 -4.66 3.07 6.48
N VAL A 55 -5.50 3.03 7.50
CA VAL A 55 -6.95 2.79 7.33
C VAL A 55 -7.57 3.87 6.45
N ARG A 56 -7.25 5.13 6.73
CA ARG A 56 -7.74 6.27 5.96
C ARG A 56 -7.29 6.22 4.51
N GLU A 57 -5.98 6.01 4.28
CA GLU A 57 -5.41 5.97 2.93
C GLU A 57 -6.00 4.83 2.10
N MET A 58 -6.20 3.65 2.69
CA MET A 58 -6.82 2.53 1.98
C MET A 58 -8.24 2.89 1.55
N LYS A 59 -9.00 3.54 2.43
CA LYS A 59 -10.35 3.99 2.10
C LYS A 59 -10.35 5.02 0.99
N GLU A 60 -9.45 6.00 1.08
CA GLU A 60 -9.37 7.07 0.07
C GLU A 60 -8.98 6.55 -1.31
N GLU A 61 -8.05 5.61 -1.40
CA GLU A 61 -7.53 5.15 -2.68
C GLU A 61 -8.26 3.95 -3.26
N THR A 62 -8.80 3.07 -2.43
CA THR A 62 -9.38 1.81 -2.90
C THR A 62 -10.85 1.65 -2.56
N SER A 63 -11.42 2.54 -1.76
CA SER A 63 -12.80 2.46 -1.23
C SER A 63 -13.03 1.32 -0.25
N LEU A 64 -11.97 0.62 0.16
CA LEU A 64 -12.07 -0.52 1.07
C LEU A 64 -11.89 -0.10 2.52
N ASP A 65 -12.71 -0.69 3.39
CA ASP A 65 -12.57 -0.60 4.83
C ASP A 65 -11.68 -1.75 5.28
N VAL A 66 -10.46 -1.44 5.70
CA VAL A 66 -9.48 -2.47 6.05
C VAL A 66 -9.38 -2.67 7.55
N THR A 67 -9.03 -3.90 7.94
CA THR A 67 -8.61 -4.25 9.29
C THR A 67 -7.12 -4.55 9.23
N ILE A 68 -6.34 -3.94 10.11
CA ILE A 68 -4.91 -4.21 10.20
C ILE A 68 -4.70 -5.58 10.83
N GLU A 69 -3.93 -6.44 10.16
CA GLU A 69 -3.57 -7.75 10.72
C GLU A 69 -2.23 -7.71 11.44
N LYS A 70 -1.23 -7.07 10.81
CA LYS A 70 0.11 -7.00 11.41
C LYS A 70 0.95 -5.91 10.74
N LEU A 71 2.00 -5.50 11.43
CA LEU A 71 3.05 -4.67 10.86
C LEU A 71 3.99 -5.57 10.06
N LEU A 72 4.20 -5.25 8.78
CA LEU A 72 5.18 -5.96 7.97
C LEU A 72 6.59 -5.42 8.25
N GLY A 73 6.76 -4.12 8.24
CA GLY A 73 8.05 -3.51 8.50
C GLY A 73 8.07 -2.03 8.18
N VAL A 74 9.25 -1.44 8.35
CA VAL A 74 9.54 -0.05 8.03
C VAL A 74 10.55 -0.03 6.90
N TYR A 75 10.26 0.73 5.85
CA TYR A 75 11.09 0.85 4.66
C TYR A 75 11.53 2.29 4.52
N SER A 76 12.80 2.55 4.71
CA SER A 76 13.30 3.92 4.87
C SER A 76 14.61 4.20 4.15
N ASP A 77 15.00 3.39 3.17
CA ASP A 77 16.19 3.65 2.39
C ASP A 77 16.05 5.02 1.71
N PRO A 78 17.04 5.91 1.82
CA PRO A 78 16.95 7.24 1.19
C PRO A 78 16.72 7.22 -0.32
N ALA A 79 17.08 6.14 -1.00
CA ALA A 79 16.93 6.00 -2.45
C ALA A 79 15.60 5.34 -2.87
N ARG A 80 14.75 4.95 -1.91
CA ARG A 80 13.51 4.22 -2.24
C ARG A 80 12.49 5.03 -3.05
N ASP A 81 12.52 6.35 -2.91
CA ASP A 81 11.61 7.28 -3.60
C ASP A 81 12.48 8.33 -4.30
N GLU A 82 12.35 8.43 -5.61
CA GLU A 82 13.16 9.35 -6.42
C GLU A 82 12.86 10.83 -6.14
N ARG A 83 11.71 11.13 -5.55
CA ARG A 83 11.26 12.50 -5.31
C ARG A 83 11.93 13.12 -4.09
N PHE A 84 12.00 12.37 -2.97
CA PHE A 84 12.53 12.82 -1.69
C PHE A 84 12.61 11.62 -0.74
N HIS A 85 13.30 11.82 0.40
CA HIS A 85 13.42 10.76 1.39
C HIS A 85 12.10 10.53 2.12
N THR A 86 11.58 9.32 2.03
CA THR A 86 10.38 8.88 2.74
C THR A 86 10.70 7.66 3.61
N ALA A 87 10.02 7.57 4.76
CA ALA A 87 10.00 6.36 5.56
C ALA A 87 8.57 5.83 5.53
N SER A 88 8.36 4.62 5.03
CA SER A 88 7.03 4.02 4.97
C SER A 88 6.89 2.93 6.00
N ILE A 89 5.80 3.02 6.76
CA ILE A 89 5.35 1.98 7.67
C ILE A 89 4.37 1.11 6.92
N VAL A 90 4.69 -0.17 6.70
CA VAL A 90 3.88 -1.06 5.87
C VAL A 90 3.12 -2.04 6.73
N TYR A 91 1.81 -2.06 6.56
CA TYR A 91 0.90 -2.96 7.25
C TYR A 91 0.32 -4.00 6.30
N VAL A 92 0.11 -5.21 6.82
CA VAL A 92 -0.70 -6.21 6.15
C VAL A 92 -2.13 -6.05 6.67
N CYS A 93 -3.06 -5.88 5.74
CA CYS A 93 -4.45 -5.60 6.05
C CYS A 93 -5.37 -6.65 5.42
N LYS A 94 -6.59 -6.69 5.91
CA LYS A 94 -7.64 -7.58 5.40
C LYS A 94 -8.86 -6.73 5.06
N ALA A 95 -9.51 -7.06 3.95
CA ALA A 95 -10.73 -6.36 3.54
C ALA A 95 -11.66 -7.28 2.74
N TYR A 96 -12.90 -6.85 2.61
CA TYR A 96 -13.96 -7.51 1.85
C TYR A 96 -14.59 -6.51 0.90
N GLY A 97 -15.18 -6.97 -0.17
CA GLY A 97 -15.96 -6.13 -1.07
C GLY A 97 -15.25 -5.84 -2.39
N GLU A 98 -15.77 -4.84 -3.10
CA GLU A 98 -15.25 -4.45 -4.41
C GLU A 98 -14.44 -3.16 -4.28
N PRO A 99 -13.14 -3.19 -4.64
CA PRO A 99 -12.35 -1.98 -4.63
C PRO A 99 -12.72 -1.07 -5.79
N LEU A 100 -12.64 0.24 -5.55
CA LEU A 100 -12.84 1.28 -6.56
C LEU A 100 -11.72 2.31 -6.42
N ALA A 101 -11.11 2.65 -7.55
CA ALA A 101 -10.05 3.66 -7.57
C ALA A 101 -10.61 5.04 -7.24
N GLN A 102 -9.92 5.76 -6.34
CA GLN A 102 -10.23 7.14 -5.96
C GLN A 102 -8.93 7.91 -5.72
N ASP A 103 -9.04 9.24 -5.60
CA ASP A 103 -7.93 10.14 -5.31
C ASP A 103 -6.75 9.96 -6.28
N ASP A 104 -5.57 9.61 -5.78
CA ASP A 104 -4.34 9.48 -6.57
C ASP A 104 -4.23 8.16 -7.33
N ALA A 105 -5.21 7.28 -7.19
CA ALA A 105 -5.25 6.01 -7.92
C ALA A 105 -6.01 6.21 -9.22
N LYS A 106 -5.37 5.93 -10.35
CA LYS A 106 -5.99 5.94 -11.67
C LYS A 106 -6.89 4.73 -11.87
N GLU A 107 -6.44 3.58 -11.37
CA GLU A 107 -7.12 2.31 -11.49
C GLU A 107 -6.73 1.42 -10.31
N VAL A 108 -7.59 0.48 -9.96
CA VAL A 108 -7.32 -0.50 -8.90
C VAL A 108 -7.43 -1.91 -9.48
N TYR A 109 -6.50 -2.78 -9.05
CA TYR A 109 -6.42 -4.15 -9.53
C TYR A 109 -6.32 -5.11 -8.36
N VAL A 110 -6.81 -6.33 -8.57
CA VAL A 110 -6.67 -7.42 -7.61
C VAL A 110 -5.88 -8.54 -8.28
N TYR A 111 -4.73 -8.88 -7.71
CA TYR A 111 -3.84 -9.91 -8.27
C TYR A 111 -3.68 -11.07 -7.31
N LYS A 112 -3.78 -12.29 -7.83
CA LYS A 112 -3.37 -13.46 -7.05
C LYS A 112 -1.86 -13.40 -6.81
N LYS A 113 -1.40 -14.04 -5.74
CA LYS A 113 0.00 -13.90 -5.30
C LYS A 113 1.04 -14.26 -6.37
N ASP A 114 0.72 -15.18 -7.27
CA ASP A 114 1.61 -15.62 -8.34
C ASP A 114 1.44 -14.81 -9.64
N GLU A 115 0.53 -13.83 -9.65
CA GLU A 115 0.23 -13.01 -10.81
C GLU A 115 0.61 -11.53 -10.61
N ILE A 116 1.22 -11.20 -9.49
CA ILE A 116 1.60 -9.82 -9.18
C ILE A 116 2.65 -9.32 -10.19
N PRO A 117 2.42 -8.16 -10.83
CA PRO A 117 3.33 -7.64 -11.86
C PRO A 117 4.54 -6.96 -11.22
N LEU A 118 5.48 -7.74 -10.69
CA LEU A 118 6.61 -7.25 -9.90
C LEU A 118 7.45 -6.20 -10.63
N GLU A 119 7.65 -6.36 -11.95
CA GLU A 119 8.47 -5.44 -12.75
C GLU A 119 7.81 -4.09 -12.98
N LYS A 120 6.51 -3.97 -12.74
CA LYS A 120 5.76 -2.73 -12.91
C LYS A 120 5.66 -1.91 -11.63
N LEU A 121 6.11 -2.48 -10.52
CA LEU A 121 6.02 -1.80 -9.22
C LEU A 121 7.07 -0.70 -9.12
N VAL A 122 6.62 0.47 -8.65
CA VAL A 122 7.48 1.64 -8.45
C VAL A 122 8.00 1.69 -7.00
N PHE A 123 8.88 2.64 -6.73
CA PHE A 123 9.57 2.76 -5.43
C PHE A 123 10.33 1.46 -5.12
N ASP A 124 10.31 1.04 -3.88
CA ASP A 124 10.82 -0.26 -3.44
C ASP A 124 9.70 -1.28 -3.23
N HIS A 125 8.55 -1.07 -3.87
CA HIS A 125 7.37 -1.90 -3.64
C HIS A 125 7.58 -3.35 -4.06
N LYS A 126 8.45 -3.63 -5.03
CA LYS A 126 8.83 -5.00 -5.36
C LYS A 126 9.46 -5.70 -4.15
N LYS A 127 10.39 -5.03 -3.47
CA LYS A 127 11.02 -5.58 -2.27
C LYS A 127 9.98 -5.82 -1.17
N ILE A 128 9.09 -4.87 -0.98
CA ILE A 128 8.03 -4.98 0.04
C ILE A 128 7.13 -6.18 -0.25
N ILE A 129 6.69 -6.34 -1.49
CA ILE A 129 5.85 -7.48 -1.88
C ILE A 129 6.60 -8.80 -1.69
N LEU A 130 7.87 -8.87 -2.08
CA LEU A 130 8.66 -10.09 -1.89
C LEU A 130 8.80 -10.44 -0.41
N ASP A 131 9.05 -9.44 0.45
CA ASP A 131 9.11 -9.65 1.90
C ASP A 131 7.78 -10.17 2.43
N PHE A 132 6.67 -9.60 1.94
CA PHE A 132 5.33 -10.04 2.33
C PHE A 132 5.09 -11.50 1.92
N LEU A 133 5.44 -11.88 0.69
CA LEU A 133 5.22 -13.25 0.20
C LEU A 133 6.00 -14.28 1.03
N GLU A 134 7.14 -13.92 1.58
CA GLU A 134 7.90 -14.79 2.47
C GLU A 134 7.18 -15.05 3.81
N THR A 135 6.22 -14.22 4.17
CA THR A 135 5.45 -14.40 5.43
C THR A 135 4.26 -15.34 5.26
N LEU A 136 3.95 -15.75 4.06
CA LEU A 136 2.78 -16.60 3.77
C LEU A 136 3.08 -18.08 3.95
#